data_7dfa5ff7f71e81f83085feb29299d774
#
_entry.id   7dfa5ff7f71e81f83085feb29299d774
#
_cell.length_a   1.000
_cell.length_b   1.000
_cell.length_c   1.000
_cell.angle_alpha   90.00
_cell.angle_beta   90.00
_cell.angle_gamma   90.00
#
_symmetry.space_group_name_H-M   'P 1'
#
loop_
_entity.id
_entity.type
_entity.pdbx_description
1 polymer ?
#
loop_
_entity_poly.entity_id
_entity_poly.type
_entity_poly.pdbx_seq_one_letter_code
_entity_poly.pdbx_strand_id
1 'polypeptide(L)'
;KGFDYVDLSLLTNGLKSEREQGITIDVAYRYFATPKRKFIIADTPGHIQYTRNMVTGASTANLAIILIDARKGLLEQTHRHAFIASLLQIPHAIVCVNKMDLVEYKKEVYEKIIQDFKQFSSKLNIKDIQFIPISALEGDNVVNRSKNMSWYEGSTLMYLLENVHIASDYNHVDCRFPVQSVIRPHTREHQDYRGYAGRIEGGIFKAGDKVKILPSGFSTHIKAIELNGVEIKEAFSPMSVTVRITDEIDISRGDMIVRENNSP
;
A
#
# COMPACT_ATOMS: atom_id res chain seq x y z
N LYS A 1 6.60 -4.37 38.46
CA LYS A 1 6.27 -5.74 38.09
C LYS A 1 6.76 -5.91 36.66
N GLY A 2 7.85 -6.67 36.45
CA GLY A 2 8.38 -6.96 35.12
C GLY A 2 7.38 -7.88 34.40
N PHE A 3 7.06 -7.52 33.16
CA PHE A 3 6.36 -8.43 32.28
C PHE A 3 7.39 -9.37 31.66
N ASP A 4 7.12 -10.67 31.65
CA ASP A 4 7.99 -11.70 31.05
C ASP A 4 8.01 -11.68 29.51
N TYR A 5 7.45 -10.64 28.86
CA TYR A 5 7.45 -10.49 27.41
C TYR A 5 7.83 -9.07 26.98
N VAL A 6 8.43 -8.97 25.80
CA VAL A 6 8.75 -7.67 25.18
C VAL A 6 7.47 -7.05 24.65
N ASP A 7 7.11 -5.90 25.19
CA ASP A 7 5.95 -5.14 24.68
C ASP A 7 6.33 -4.46 23.36
N LEU A 8 5.97 -5.12 22.26
CA LEU A 8 6.23 -4.63 20.91
C LEU A 8 5.39 -3.41 20.54
N SER A 9 4.34 -3.09 21.29
CA SER A 9 3.53 -1.89 21.05
C SER A 9 4.34 -0.60 21.26
N LEU A 10 5.39 -0.65 22.09
CA LEU A 10 6.31 0.47 22.30
C LEU A 10 7.11 0.83 21.03
N LEU A 11 7.23 -0.09 20.09
CA LEU A 11 7.91 0.16 18.81
C LEU A 11 7.00 0.87 17.80
N THR A 12 5.69 0.70 17.90
CA THR A 12 4.69 1.24 16.93
C THR A 12 3.99 2.47 17.46
N ASN A 13 3.67 2.52 18.76
CA ASN A 13 2.90 3.59 19.37
C ASN A 13 3.78 4.82 19.64
N GLY A 14 3.71 5.81 18.73
CA GLY A 14 4.48 7.07 18.81
C GLY A 14 3.86 8.10 19.76
N LEU A 15 2.52 8.16 19.85
CA LEU A 15 1.81 9.15 20.65
C LEU A 15 1.68 8.73 22.11
N LYS A 16 1.74 9.72 23.03
CA LYS A 16 1.52 9.48 24.45
C LYS A 16 0.14 8.89 24.72
N SER A 17 -0.89 9.41 24.04
CA SER A 17 -2.26 8.93 24.12
C SER A 17 -2.45 7.48 23.67
N GLU A 18 -1.70 7.01 22.69
CA GLU A 18 -1.71 5.61 22.24
C GLU A 18 -1.19 4.67 23.32
N ARG A 19 -0.09 5.08 23.99
CA ARG A 19 0.48 4.29 25.09
C ARG A 19 -0.42 4.26 26.33
N GLU A 20 -1.11 5.35 26.62
CA GLU A 20 -2.02 5.45 27.74
C GLU A 20 -3.32 4.64 27.52
N GLN A 21 -3.83 4.62 26.28
CA GLN A 21 -5.07 3.93 25.94
C GLN A 21 -4.86 2.50 25.42
N GLY A 22 -3.62 2.14 25.03
CA GLY A 22 -3.31 0.82 24.46
C GLY A 22 -3.95 0.58 23.09
N ILE A 23 -4.19 1.65 22.33
CA ILE A 23 -4.78 1.60 20.98
C ILE A 23 -3.97 2.47 20.01
N THR A 24 -3.96 2.10 18.74
CA THR A 24 -3.42 2.94 17.67
C THR A 24 -4.41 4.05 17.33
N ILE A 25 -3.95 5.29 17.27
CA ILE A 25 -4.75 6.49 16.95
C ILE A 25 -4.38 7.04 15.58
N ASP A 26 -3.08 7.18 15.31
CA ASP A 26 -2.56 7.70 14.04
C ASP A 26 -1.84 6.61 13.24
N VAL A 27 -1.52 6.92 11.98
CA VAL A 27 -0.81 5.99 11.10
C VAL A 27 0.68 5.99 11.42
N ALA A 28 1.20 4.83 11.78
CA ALA A 28 2.63 4.63 12.00
C ALA A 28 3.25 3.89 10.82
N TYR A 29 4.28 4.49 10.19
CA TYR A 29 5.02 3.84 9.11
C TYR A 29 6.28 3.18 9.64
N ARG A 30 6.48 1.92 9.26
CA ARG A 30 7.69 1.15 9.58
C ARG A 30 8.27 0.56 8.30
N TYR A 31 9.59 0.50 8.26
CA TYR A 31 10.34 0.05 7.10
C TYR A 31 11.18 -1.15 7.49
N PHE A 32 11.10 -2.20 6.69
CA PHE A 32 12.02 -3.32 6.80
C PHE A 32 12.30 -3.90 5.41
N ALA A 33 13.35 -4.71 5.32
CA ALA A 33 13.74 -5.35 4.07
C ALA A 33 14.12 -6.81 4.30
N THR A 34 13.79 -7.64 3.34
CA THR A 34 14.37 -8.97 3.16
C THR A 34 15.31 -8.94 1.96
N PRO A 35 16.08 -9.99 1.70
CA PRO A 35 16.86 -10.07 0.47
C PRO A 35 16.04 -9.97 -0.82
N LYS A 36 14.74 -10.30 -0.74
CA LYS A 36 13.83 -10.30 -1.91
C LYS A 36 13.08 -8.99 -2.09
N ARG A 37 12.71 -8.28 -1.00
CA ARG A 37 11.79 -7.15 -1.09
C ARG A 37 11.97 -6.15 0.06
N LYS A 38 11.77 -4.87 -0.24
CA LYS A 38 11.60 -3.81 0.76
C LYS A 38 10.11 -3.61 1.05
N PHE A 39 9.78 -3.44 2.32
CA PHE A 39 8.42 -3.28 2.80
C PHE A 39 8.25 -1.96 3.54
N ILE A 40 7.09 -1.36 3.33
CA ILE A 40 6.58 -0.24 4.13
C ILE A 40 5.30 -0.75 4.78
N ILE A 41 5.31 -0.85 6.11
CA ILE A 41 4.10 -1.18 6.88
C ILE A 41 3.47 0.15 7.29
N ALA A 42 2.21 0.35 6.91
CA ALA A 42 1.35 1.38 7.49
C ALA A 42 0.50 0.71 8.59
N ASP A 43 0.88 0.88 9.84
CA ASP A 43 0.08 0.45 10.98
C ASP A 43 -1.05 1.44 11.19
N THR A 44 -2.29 0.98 11.03
CA THR A 44 -3.48 1.84 10.99
C THR A 44 -4.41 1.54 12.16
N PRO A 45 -5.09 2.56 12.70
CA PRO A 45 -6.01 2.35 13.81
C PRO A 45 -7.20 1.49 13.43
N GLY A 46 -7.56 0.54 14.32
CA GLY A 46 -8.71 -0.33 14.16
C GLY A 46 -10.02 0.26 14.65
N HIS A 47 -10.00 1.33 15.45
CA HIS A 47 -11.18 1.93 16.07
C HIS A 47 -11.99 2.78 15.10
N ILE A 48 -13.32 2.69 15.20
CA ILE A 48 -14.27 3.40 14.32
C ILE A 48 -14.03 4.92 14.28
N GLN A 49 -13.66 5.51 15.40
CA GLN A 49 -13.41 6.94 15.55
C GLN A 49 -12.22 7.43 14.71
N TYR A 50 -11.29 6.52 14.37
CA TYR A 50 -10.08 6.83 13.62
C TYR A 50 -10.09 6.28 12.19
N THR A 51 -11.27 5.96 11.65
CA THR A 51 -11.44 5.44 10.28
C THR A 51 -10.76 6.33 9.22
N ARG A 52 -10.75 7.66 9.41
CA ARG A 52 -10.08 8.60 8.52
C ARG A 52 -8.57 8.32 8.43
N ASN A 53 -7.93 8.07 9.57
CA ASN A 53 -6.50 7.77 9.61
C ASN A 53 -6.21 6.40 8.98
N MET A 54 -7.09 5.41 9.19
CA MET A 54 -7.01 4.13 8.49
C MET A 54 -7.05 4.31 6.96
N VAL A 55 -7.99 5.09 6.44
CA VAL A 55 -8.09 5.38 4.99
C VAL A 55 -6.81 6.05 4.48
N THR A 56 -6.24 7.00 5.24
CA THR A 56 -4.98 7.66 4.87
C THR A 56 -3.82 6.66 4.74
N GLY A 57 -3.65 5.77 5.73
CA GLY A 57 -2.59 4.76 5.67
C GLY A 57 -2.80 3.70 4.58
N ALA A 58 -4.06 3.31 4.36
CA ALA A 58 -4.42 2.29 3.39
C ALA A 58 -4.41 2.78 1.92
N SER A 59 -4.54 4.09 1.68
CA SER A 59 -4.71 4.66 0.33
C SER A 59 -3.53 4.39 -0.63
N THR A 60 -2.35 4.11 -0.11
CA THR A 60 -1.15 3.81 -0.90
C THR A 60 -0.71 2.35 -0.80
N ALA A 61 -1.49 1.51 -0.11
CA ALA A 61 -1.13 0.12 0.13
C ALA A 61 -1.36 -0.74 -1.12
N ASN A 62 -0.42 -1.64 -1.40
CA ASN A 62 -0.55 -2.64 -2.45
C ASN A 62 -1.21 -3.93 -1.92
N LEU A 63 -1.21 -4.12 -0.61
CA LEU A 63 -1.74 -5.28 0.06
C LEU A 63 -2.25 -4.88 1.44
N ALA A 64 -3.43 -5.39 1.82
CA ALA A 64 -4.01 -5.23 3.15
C ALA A 64 -3.82 -6.50 3.98
N ILE A 65 -3.34 -6.36 5.22
CA ILE A 65 -3.35 -7.43 6.21
C ILE A 65 -4.53 -7.17 7.15
N ILE A 66 -5.49 -8.09 7.18
CA ILE A 66 -6.67 -8.02 8.03
C ILE A 66 -6.51 -9.03 9.16
N LEU A 67 -6.45 -8.54 10.40
CA LEU A 67 -6.31 -9.41 11.57
C LEU A 67 -7.68 -9.73 12.16
N ILE A 68 -7.93 -11.03 12.41
CA ILE A 68 -9.13 -11.53 13.07
C ILE A 68 -8.72 -12.29 14.34
N ASP A 69 -9.25 -11.92 15.49
CA ASP A 69 -9.05 -12.66 16.74
C ASP A 69 -9.84 -13.97 16.67
N ALA A 70 -9.13 -15.11 16.72
CA ALA A 70 -9.73 -16.45 16.61
C ALA A 70 -10.82 -16.72 17.64
N ARG A 71 -10.75 -16.10 18.83
CA ARG A 71 -11.75 -16.23 19.90
C ARG A 71 -13.07 -15.52 19.60
N LYS A 72 -13.00 -14.45 18.80
CA LYS A 72 -14.14 -13.54 18.55
C LYS A 72 -14.77 -13.72 17.17
N GLY A 73 -14.00 -14.26 16.21
CA GLY A 73 -14.44 -14.36 14.83
C GLY A 73 -14.61 -13.00 14.14
N LEU A 74 -15.52 -12.94 13.17
CA LEU A 74 -15.79 -11.70 12.42
C LEU A 74 -16.57 -10.72 13.29
N LEU A 75 -15.99 -9.52 13.41
CA LEU A 75 -16.61 -8.37 14.06
C LEU A 75 -17.02 -7.33 13.03
N GLU A 76 -17.89 -6.41 13.43
CA GLU A 76 -18.29 -5.27 12.58
C GLU A 76 -17.08 -4.47 12.06
N GLN A 77 -16.04 -4.32 12.89
CA GLN A 77 -14.80 -3.67 12.50
C GLN A 77 -14.08 -4.43 11.38
N THR A 78 -14.07 -5.77 11.41
CA THR A 78 -13.47 -6.59 10.34
C THR A 78 -14.18 -6.36 9.01
N HIS A 79 -15.50 -6.34 9.02
CA HIS A 79 -16.30 -6.04 7.83
C HIS A 79 -15.98 -4.65 7.27
N ARG A 80 -15.88 -3.65 8.14
CA ARG A 80 -15.56 -2.26 7.77
C ARG A 80 -14.16 -2.16 7.15
N HIS A 81 -13.16 -2.77 7.75
CA HIS A 81 -11.78 -2.73 7.26
C HIS A 81 -11.66 -3.39 5.88
N ALA A 82 -12.28 -4.55 5.69
CA ALA A 82 -12.30 -5.21 4.40
C ALA A 82 -13.07 -4.40 3.33
N PHE A 83 -14.18 -3.76 3.72
CA PHE A 83 -14.94 -2.89 2.83
C PHE A 83 -14.13 -1.65 2.41
N ILE A 84 -13.41 -1.00 3.33
CA ILE A 84 -12.53 0.14 3.02
C ILE A 84 -11.39 -0.29 2.09
N ALA A 85 -10.76 -1.46 2.35
CA ALA A 85 -9.73 -1.99 1.46
C ALA A 85 -10.26 -2.20 0.04
N SER A 86 -11.49 -2.71 -0.09
CA SER A 86 -12.19 -2.88 -1.37
C SER A 86 -12.49 -1.54 -2.06
N LEU A 87 -12.99 -0.53 -1.32
CA LEU A 87 -13.26 0.81 -1.85
C LEU A 87 -12.00 1.51 -2.35
N LEU A 88 -10.89 1.32 -1.65
CA LEU A 88 -9.57 1.85 -2.03
C LEU A 88 -8.91 1.03 -3.15
N GLN A 89 -9.61 -0.01 -3.65
CA GLN A 89 -9.14 -0.88 -4.72
C GLN A 89 -7.80 -1.55 -4.42
N ILE A 90 -7.55 -1.88 -3.16
CA ILE A 90 -6.35 -2.64 -2.77
C ILE A 90 -6.49 -4.06 -3.37
N PRO A 91 -5.59 -4.46 -4.28
CA PRO A 91 -5.81 -5.67 -5.09
C PRO A 91 -5.63 -6.96 -4.30
N HIS A 92 -4.81 -6.95 -3.25
CA HIS A 92 -4.46 -8.12 -2.47
C HIS A 92 -4.84 -7.95 -1.00
N ALA A 93 -5.39 -9.00 -0.40
CA ALA A 93 -5.63 -9.08 1.03
C ALA A 93 -5.12 -10.39 1.63
N ILE A 94 -4.49 -10.30 2.80
CA ILE A 94 -4.16 -11.47 3.61
C ILE A 94 -4.99 -11.37 4.89
N VAL A 95 -5.89 -12.31 5.07
CA VAL A 95 -6.70 -12.44 6.28
C VAL A 95 -5.96 -13.36 7.24
N CYS A 96 -5.43 -12.78 8.31
CA CYS A 96 -4.73 -13.51 9.34
C CYS A 96 -5.68 -13.80 10.50
N VAL A 97 -6.01 -15.08 10.69
CA VAL A 97 -6.73 -15.54 11.89
C VAL A 97 -5.70 -15.69 13.01
N ASN A 98 -5.63 -14.65 13.84
CA ASN A 98 -4.60 -14.49 14.87
C ASN A 98 -5.08 -15.02 16.23
N LYS A 99 -4.13 -15.25 17.11
CA LYS A 99 -4.34 -15.81 18.47
C LYS A 99 -4.85 -17.23 18.44
N MET A 100 -4.36 -18.03 17.50
CA MET A 100 -4.69 -19.45 17.39
C MET A 100 -4.25 -20.24 18.63
N ASP A 101 -3.20 -19.78 19.31
CA ASP A 101 -2.75 -20.29 20.61
C ASP A 101 -3.86 -20.26 21.68
N LEU A 102 -4.70 -19.23 21.69
CA LEU A 102 -5.78 -19.07 22.66
C LEU A 102 -7.06 -19.89 22.35
N VAL A 103 -7.07 -20.57 21.21
CA VAL A 103 -8.14 -21.51 20.81
C VAL A 103 -7.58 -22.92 20.55
N GLU A 104 -6.45 -23.24 21.21
CA GLU A 104 -5.80 -24.55 21.15
C GLU A 104 -5.48 -24.98 19.71
N TYR A 105 -5.19 -24.03 18.81
CA TYR A 105 -4.88 -24.27 17.41
C TYR A 105 -5.91 -25.08 16.63
N LYS A 106 -7.19 -25.01 17.03
CA LYS A 106 -8.30 -25.81 16.47
C LYS A 106 -8.58 -25.43 15.02
N LYS A 107 -8.54 -26.42 14.12
CA LYS A 107 -8.82 -26.28 12.70
C LYS A 107 -10.24 -25.79 12.43
N GLU A 108 -11.21 -26.30 13.18
CA GLU A 108 -12.63 -26.00 13.03
C GLU A 108 -12.92 -24.51 13.26
N VAL A 109 -12.21 -23.89 14.21
CA VAL A 109 -12.33 -22.45 14.48
C VAL A 109 -11.86 -21.64 13.27
N TYR A 110 -10.71 -22.02 12.72
CA TYR A 110 -10.15 -21.38 11.52
C TYR A 110 -11.08 -21.55 10.31
N GLU A 111 -11.53 -22.77 10.03
CA GLU A 111 -12.41 -23.05 8.89
C GLU A 111 -13.72 -22.28 8.96
N LYS A 112 -14.33 -22.20 10.15
CA LYS A 112 -15.56 -21.42 10.38
C LYS A 112 -15.33 -19.94 10.04
N ILE A 113 -14.27 -19.35 10.56
CA ILE A 113 -13.95 -17.93 10.32
C ILE A 113 -13.72 -17.66 8.83
N ILE A 114 -13.03 -18.56 8.12
CA ILE A 114 -12.83 -18.43 6.67
C ILE A 114 -14.16 -18.52 5.93
N GLN A 115 -15.03 -19.45 6.29
CA GLN A 115 -16.32 -19.61 5.66
C GLN A 115 -17.15 -18.32 5.81
N ASP A 116 -17.23 -17.80 7.03
CA ASP A 116 -17.95 -16.56 7.32
C ASP A 116 -17.36 -15.37 6.54
N PHE A 117 -16.03 -15.25 6.49
CA PHE A 117 -15.37 -14.19 5.74
C PHE A 117 -15.59 -14.31 4.23
N LYS A 118 -15.50 -15.51 3.65
CA LYS A 118 -15.75 -15.75 2.23
C LYS A 118 -17.18 -15.38 1.83
N GLN A 119 -18.17 -15.71 2.67
CA GLN A 119 -19.55 -15.31 2.42
C GLN A 119 -19.72 -13.80 2.41
N PHE A 120 -19.05 -13.09 3.31
CA PHE A 120 -19.05 -11.64 3.33
C PHE A 120 -18.30 -11.04 2.14
N SER A 121 -17.07 -11.51 1.88
CA SER A 121 -16.17 -10.96 0.86
C SER A 121 -16.63 -11.20 -0.57
N SER A 122 -17.58 -12.11 -0.81
CA SER A 122 -18.18 -12.31 -2.15
C SER A 122 -18.82 -11.04 -2.74
N LYS A 123 -19.11 -10.05 -1.88
CA LYS A 123 -19.66 -8.73 -2.28
C LYS A 123 -18.60 -7.66 -2.44
N LEU A 124 -17.33 -7.98 -2.18
CA LEU A 124 -16.21 -7.05 -2.23
C LEU A 124 -15.43 -7.20 -3.54
N ASN A 125 -14.85 -6.12 -4.00
CA ASN A 125 -14.00 -6.12 -5.19
C ASN A 125 -12.51 -6.22 -4.80
N ILE A 126 -12.12 -7.32 -4.17
CA ILE A 126 -10.72 -7.66 -3.87
C ILE A 126 -10.35 -8.86 -4.73
N LYS A 127 -9.34 -8.72 -5.58
CA LYS A 127 -8.99 -9.73 -6.58
C LYS A 127 -8.40 -11.01 -5.99
N ASP A 128 -7.57 -10.86 -4.97
CA ASP A 128 -6.84 -11.97 -4.34
C ASP A 128 -6.95 -11.86 -2.82
N ILE A 129 -7.52 -12.90 -2.20
CA ILE A 129 -7.65 -13.00 -0.74
C ILE A 129 -7.02 -14.30 -0.28
N GLN A 130 -5.96 -14.19 0.51
CA GLN A 130 -5.28 -15.32 1.13
C GLN A 130 -5.65 -15.41 2.61
N PHE A 131 -5.71 -16.63 3.15
CA PHE A 131 -6.06 -16.90 4.55
C PHE A 131 -4.95 -17.63 5.25
N ILE A 132 -4.56 -17.15 6.44
CA ILE A 132 -3.49 -17.77 7.22
C ILE A 132 -3.90 -17.83 8.69
N PRO A 133 -3.82 -19.01 9.34
CA PRO A 133 -3.92 -19.11 10.80
C PRO A 133 -2.56 -18.78 11.41
N ILE A 134 -2.51 -17.82 12.34
CA ILE A 134 -1.27 -17.38 12.98
C ILE A 134 -1.41 -17.31 14.50
N SER A 135 -0.31 -17.42 15.21
CA SER A 135 -0.12 -16.80 16.52
C SER A 135 1.00 -15.78 16.39
N ALA A 136 0.65 -14.51 16.40
CA ALA A 136 1.64 -13.44 16.30
C ALA A 136 2.54 -13.39 17.54
N LEU A 137 2.05 -13.82 18.70
CA LEU A 137 2.83 -13.85 19.94
C LEU A 137 3.89 -14.95 19.90
N GLU A 138 3.49 -16.16 19.49
CA GLU A 138 4.37 -17.33 19.42
C GLU A 138 5.18 -17.37 18.10
N GLY A 139 4.84 -16.55 17.12
CA GLY A 139 5.47 -16.53 15.80
C GLY A 139 4.99 -17.62 14.85
N ASP A 140 3.96 -18.39 15.21
CA ASP A 140 3.41 -19.48 14.42
C ASP A 140 2.87 -18.99 13.07
N ASN A 141 3.35 -19.57 11.97
CA ASN A 141 3.02 -19.24 10.58
C ASN A 141 3.31 -17.78 10.17
N VAL A 142 4.08 -17.04 10.96
CA VAL A 142 4.53 -15.69 10.60
C VAL A 142 5.74 -15.78 9.68
N VAL A 143 6.87 -16.28 10.15
CA VAL A 143 8.09 -16.51 9.36
C VAL A 143 8.26 -17.99 9.07
N ASN A 144 8.14 -18.83 10.09
CA ASN A 144 8.27 -20.26 10.02
C ASN A 144 6.92 -20.95 10.13
N ARG A 145 6.80 -22.15 9.53
CA ARG A 145 5.60 -22.96 9.69
C ARG A 145 5.42 -23.39 11.14
N SER A 146 4.18 -23.31 11.61
CA SER A 146 3.82 -23.78 12.94
C SER A 146 3.92 -25.30 13.04
N LYS A 147 4.45 -25.78 14.15
CA LYS A 147 4.39 -27.20 14.52
C LYS A 147 3.04 -27.57 15.15
N ASN A 148 2.33 -26.58 15.72
CA ASN A 148 1.07 -26.75 16.40
C ASN A 148 -0.12 -26.80 15.43
N MET A 149 0.06 -26.32 14.19
CA MET A 149 -0.94 -26.29 13.13
C MET A 149 -0.53 -27.14 11.94
N SER A 150 -0.20 -28.43 12.20
CA SER A 150 0.22 -29.39 11.15
C SER A 150 -0.83 -29.62 10.07
N TRP A 151 -2.09 -29.32 10.36
CA TRP A 151 -3.22 -29.38 9.44
C TRP A 151 -3.22 -28.24 8.41
N TYR A 152 -2.43 -27.16 8.63
CA TYR A 152 -2.33 -26.05 7.69
C TYR A 152 -1.18 -26.30 6.71
N GLU A 153 -1.52 -26.52 5.45
CA GLU A 153 -0.54 -26.79 4.38
C GLU A 153 -0.15 -25.52 3.59
N GLY A 154 -0.78 -24.37 3.89
CA GLY A 154 -0.54 -23.12 3.20
C GLY A 154 0.83 -22.48 3.49
N SER A 155 1.06 -21.33 2.91
CA SER A 155 2.28 -20.55 3.06
C SER A 155 2.29 -19.73 4.35
N THR A 156 3.48 -19.36 4.82
CA THR A 156 3.63 -18.41 5.95
C THR A 156 3.35 -16.98 5.50
N LEU A 157 3.08 -16.09 6.44
CA LEU A 157 2.83 -14.67 6.15
C LEU A 157 3.99 -14.03 5.39
N MET A 158 5.23 -14.24 5.87
CA MET A 158 6.42 -13.68 5.20
C MET A 158 6.60 -14.22 3.79
N TYR A 159 6.37 -15.51 3.57
CA TYR A 159 6.44 -16.07 2.23
C TYR A 159 5.44 -15.42 1.27
N LEU A 160 4.19 -15.22 1.69
CA LEU A 160 3.18 -14.54 0.86
C LEU A 160 3.59 -13.09 0.58
N LEU A 161 4.02 -12.34 1.59
CA LEU A 161 4.46 -10.95 1.43
C LEU A 161 5.62 -10.82 0.45
N GLU A 162 6.58 -11.75 0.48
CA GLU A 162 7.73 -11.74 -0.42
C GLU A 162 7.40 -12.13 -1.86
N ASN A 163 6.35 -12.93 -2.07
CA ASN A 163 6.06 -13.53 -3.38
C ASN A 163 4.77 -13.01 -4.03
N VAL A 164 3.96 -12.20 -3.34
CA VAL A 164 2.81 -11.55 -3.97
C VAL A 164 3.27 -10.70 -5.16
N HIS A 165 2.62 -10.89 -6.31
CA HIS A 165 3.00 -10.22 -7.55
C HIS A 165 2.22 -8.90 -7.70
N ILE A 166 2.87 -7.78 -7.42
CA ILE A 166 2.27 -6.45 -7.43
C ILE A 166 2.36 -5.78 -8.80
N ALA A 167 3.35 -6.15 -9.62
CA ALA A 167 3.64 -5.47 -10.89
C ALA A 167 2.52 -5.60 -11.94
N SER A 168 1.72 -6.69 -11.91
CA SER A 168 0.59 -6.88 -12.83
C SER A 168 -0.61 -5.97 -12.56
N ASP A 169 -0.66 -5.33 -11.41
CA ASP A 169 -1.79 -4.48 -11.01
C ASP A 169 -1.66 -3.05 -11.54
N TYR A 170 -0.48 -2.68 -12.05
CA TYR A 170 -0.27 -1.37 -12.61
C TYR A 170 -0.79 -1.30 -14.06
N ASN A 171 -1.56 -0.26 -14.33
CA ASN A 171 -1.98 0.06 -15.70
C ASN A 171 -0.78 0.65 -16.47
N HIS A 172 -0.23 -0.10 -17.41
CA HIS A 172 0.88 0.35 -18.25
C HIS A 172 0.41 0.95 -19.59
N VAL A 173 -0.90 1.02 -19.83
CA VAL A 173 -1.50 1.52 -21.08
C VAL A 173 -1.86 2.99 -20.96
N ASP A 174 -2.64 3.34 -19.95
CA ASP A 174 -3.17 4.70 -19.77
C ASP A 174 -2.14 5.59 -19.09
N CYS A 175 -1.56 6.50 -19.85
CA CYS A 175 -0.53 7.40 -19.36
C CYS A 175 -1.13 8.49 -18.46
N ARG A 176 -0.78 8.45 -17.17
CA ARG A 176 -1.27 9.39 -16.14
C ARG A 176 -0.12 9.83 -15.26
N PHE A 177 0.20 11.12 -15.31
CA PHE A 177 1.22 11.73 -14.48
C PHE A 177 0.67 12.97 -13.80
N PRO A 178 0.12 12.87 -12.58
CA PRO A 178 -0.31 14.01 -11.79
C PRO A 178 0.92 14.80 -11.30
N VAL A 179 0.89 16.10 -11.53
CA VAL A 179 1.95 17.01 -11.08
C VAL A 179 1.80 17.28 -9.59
N GLN A 180 2.76 16.86 -8.80
CA GLN A 180 2.77 17.04 -7.34
C GLN A 180 3.57 18.26 -6.92
N SER A 181 4.60 18.63 -7.68
CA SER A 181 5.44 19.80 -7.40
C SER A 181 6.07 20.34 -8.68
N VAL A 182 6.27 21.65 -8.72
CA VAL A 182 7.01 22.33 -9.79
C VAL A 182 8.38 22.72 -9.24
N ILE A 183 9.44 22.24 -9.89
CA ILE A 183 10.83 22.52 -9.52
C ILE A 183 11.36 23.65 -10.39
N ARG A 184 11.68 24.77 -9.77
CA ARG A 184 12.35 25.93 -10.39
C ARG A 184 13.50 26.37 -9.47
N PRO A 185 14.72 25.90 -9.71
CA PRO A 185 15.87 26.35 -8.93
C PRO A 185 16.16 27.84 -9.22
N HIS A 186 16.35 28.62 -8.16
CA HIS A 186 16.73 30.02 -8.28
C HIS A 186 18.25 30.22 -8.27
N THR A 187 19.00 29.30 -8.88
CA THR A 187 20.46 29.36 -8.96
C THR A 187 20.90 29.84 -10.34
N ARG A 188 22.02 30.57 -10.40
CA ARG A 188 22.56 31.11 -11.70
C ARG A 188 22.86 30.02 -12.73
N GLU A 189 23.15 28.81 -12.27
CA GLU A 189 23.48 27.66 -13.12
C GLU A 189 22.25 26.98 -13.76
N HIS A 190 21.06 27.23 -13.24
CA HIS A 190 19.81 26.55 -13.67
C HIS A 190 18.64 27.53 -13.86
N GLN A 191 18.94 28.73 -14.43
CA GLN A 191 17.92 29.78 -14.61
C GLN A 191 16.72 29.34 -15.45
N ASP A 192 16.97 28.49 -16.46
CA ASP A 192 15.92 27.99 -17.38
C ASP A 192 15.41 26.59 -17.03
N TYR A 193 15.78 26.07 -15.85
CA TYR A 193 15.29 24.75 -15.46
C TYR A 193 13.86 24.84 -14.93
N ARG A 194 12.97 24.09 -15.57
CA ARG A 194 11.60 23.87 -15.12
C ARG A 194 11.27 22.39 -15.19
N GLY A 195 11.10 21.76 -14.03
CA GLY A 195 10.78 20.35 -13.90
C GLY A 195 9.43 20.17 -13.19
N TYR A 196 8.69 19.17 -13.60
CA TYR A 196 7.41 18.78 -13.00
C TYR A 196 7.60 17.44 -12.30
N ALA A 197 7.60 17.45 -10.99
CA ALA A 197 7.82 16.27 -10.18
C ALA A 197 6.49 15.61 -9.81
N GLY A 198 6.45 14.28 -9.85
CA GLY A 198 5.28 13.49 -9.50
C GLY A 198 5.56 11.99 -9.55
N ARG A 199 4.55 11.21 -9.24
CA ARG A 199 4.54 9.77 -9.41
C ARG A 199 3.72 9.42 -10.65
N ILE A 200 4.23 8.53 -11.48
CA ILE A 200 3.47 7.99 -12.60
C ILE A 200 2.41 7.04 -12.04
N GLU A 201 1.13 7.37 -12.22
CA GLU A 201 0.01 6.55 -11.76
C GLU A 201 -0.43 5.53 -12.82
N GLY A 202 -0.09 5.75 -14.08
CA GLY A 202 -0.35 4.83 -15.17
C GLY A 202 0.51 5.10 -16.39
N GLY A 203 0.65 4.07 -17.23
CA GLY A 203 1.33 4.12 -18.50
C GLY A 203 2.85 4.12 -18.44
N ILE A 204 3.42 4.28 -19.63
CA ILE A 204 4.86 4.41 -19.85
C ILE A 204 5.09 5.72 -20.60
N PHE A 205 5.93 6.59 -20.06
CA PHE A 205 6.35 7.84 -20.70
C PHE A 205 7.78 7.74 -21.20
N LYS A 206 8.03 8.31 -22.37
CA LYS A 206 9.37 8.37 -22.99
C LYS A 206 9.74 9.81 -23.35
N ALA A 207 11.03 10.12 -23.34
CA ALA A 207 11.50 11.36 -23.91
C ALA A 207 11.11 11.44 -25.39
N GLY A 208 10.55 12.59 -25.82
CA GLY A 208 9.99 12.80 -27.15
C GLY A 208 8.50 12.49 -27.29
N ASP A 209 7.87 11.85 -26.30
CA ASP A 209 6.42 11.59 -26.36
C ASP A 209 5.62 12.90 -26.44
N LYS A 210 4.63 12.92 -27.33
CA LYS A 210 3.64 14.00 -27.39
C LYS A 210 2.62 13.85 -26.28
N VAL A 211 2.50 14.86 -25.47
CA VAL A 211 1.65 14.87 -24.28
C VAL A 211 0.69 16.05 -24.26
N LYS A 212 -0.37 15.91 -23.52
CA LYS A 212 -1.40 16.92 -23.28
C LYS A 212 -1.48 17.23 -21.80
N ILE A 213 -1.64 18.50 -21.49
CA ILE A 213 -1.78 18.99 -20.11
C ILE A 213 -3.25 19.18 -19.79
N LEU A 214 -3.72 18.59 -18.72
CA LEU A 214 -5.09 18.75 -18.23
C LEU A 214 -5.10 19.59 -16.94
N PRO A 215 -6.09 20.48 -16.76
CA PRO A 215 -7.30 20.68 -17.60
C PRO A 215 -7.09 21.62 -18.79
N SER A 216 -5.94 22.30 -18.93
CA SER A 216 -5.74 23.37 -19.92
C SER A 216 -5.88 22.90 -21.38
N GLY A 217 -5.62 21.65 -21.68
CA GLY A 217 -5.72 21.05 -23.01
C GLY A 217 -4.52 21.34 -23.94
N PHE A 218 -3.49 22.05 -23.49
CA PHE A 218 -2.31 22.34 -24.29
C PHE A 218 -1.49 21.07 -24.56
N SER A 219 -1.00 20.94 -25.81
CA SER A 219 -0.12 19.84 -26.21
C SER A 219 1.33 20.31 -26.25
N THR A 220 2.25 19.43 -25.86
CA THR A 220 3.70 19.65 -25.84
C THR A 220 4.41 18.31 -26.00
N HIS A 221 5.75 18.30 -25.92
CA HIS A 221 6.56 17.09 -25.91
C HIS A 221 7.36 16.96 -24.63
N ILE A 222 7.59 15.73 -24.21
CA ILE A 222 8.51 15.44 -23.10
C ILE A 222 9.94 15.72 -23.61
N LYS A 223 10.61 16.70 -23.01
CA LYS A 223 12.00 17.03 -23.29
C LYS A 223 12.96 16.04 -22.66
N ALA A 224 12.72 15.71 -21.38
CA ALA A 224 13.54 14.78 -20.61
C ALA A 224 12.72 14.21 -19.44
N ILE A 225 13.14 13.05 -18.96
CA ILE A 225 12.64 12.44 -17.73
C ILE A 225 13.82 12.18 -16.80
N GLU A 226 13.74 12.61 -15.56
CA GLU A 226 14.83 12.51 -14.60
C GLU A 226 14.41 11.65 -13.39
N LEU A 227 15.26 10.72 -13.01
CA LEU A 227 15.15 9.92 -11.78
C LEU A 227 16.35 10.26 -10.88
N ASN A 228 16.07 10.84 -9.71
CA ASN A 228 17.12 11.28 -8.77
C ASN A 228 18.19 12.18 -9.41
N GLY A 229 17.77 13.08 -10.33
CA GLY A 229 18.67 14.01 -11.02
C GLY A 229 19.44 13.42 -12.19
N VAL A 230 19.18 12.17 -12.57
CA VAL A 230 19.79 11.50 -13.72
C VAL A 230 18.74 11.34 -14.82
N GLU A 231 19.06 11.76 -16.04
CA GLU A 231 18.16 11.56 -17.18
C GLU A 231 18.04 10.09 -17.54
N ILE A 232 16.78 9.64 -17.76
CA ILE A 232 16.43 8.29 -18.17
C ILE A 232 15.61 8.34 -19.47
N LYS A 233 15.68 7.27 -20.26
CA LYS A 233 14.99 7.19 -21.57
C LYS A 233 13.48 7.03 -21.44
N GLU A 234 13.06 6.26 -20.46
CA GLU A 234 11.64 5.97 -20.21
C GLU A 234 11.37 5.79 -18.71
N ALA A 235 10.14 6.08 -18.31
CA ALA A 235 9.63 5.85 -16.97
C ALA A 235 8.22 5.29 -17.02
N PHE A 236 7.87 4.48 -16.04
CA PHE A 236 6.59 3.75 -15.98
C PHE A 236 6.00 3.78 -14.58
N SER A 237 4.72 3.46 -14.47
CA SER A 237 4.05 3.33 -13.17
C SER A 237 4.70 2.20 -12.33
N PRO A 238 5.04 2.44 -11.05
CA PRO A 238 4.75 3.60 -10.21
C PRO A 238 5.98 4.50 -9.92
N MET A 239 6.86 4.72 -10.87
CA MET A 239 8.09 5.50 -10.68
C MET A 239 7.78 6.95 -10.30
N SER A 240 8.51 7.49 -9.33
CA SER A 240 8.51 8.92 -9.00
C SER A 240 9.63 9.60 -9.76
N VAL A 241 9.29 10.54 -10.64
CA VAL A 241 10.22 11.16 -11.58
C VAL A 241 9.97 12.66 -11.70
N THR A 242 10.92 13.36 -12.32
CA THR A 242 10.73 14.73 -12.78
C THR A 242 10.64 14.72 -14.30
N VAL A 243 9.55 15.27 -14.83
CA VAL A 243 9.32 15.42 -16.27
C VAL A 243 9.64 16.85 -16.67
N ARG A 244 10.40 17.03 -17.76
CA ARG A 244 10.63 18.33 -18.40
C ARG A 244 9.93 18.33 -19.75
N ILE A 245 9.37 19.47 -20.14
CA ILE A 245 8.68 19.65 -21.42
C ILE A 245 9.43 20.65 -22.30
N THR A 246 9.12 20.63 -23.59
CA THR A 246 9.78 21.51 -24.57
C THR A 246 9.26 22.93 -24.55
N ASP A 247 7.97 23.12 -24.33
CA ASP A 247 7.30 24.41 -24.42
C ASP A 247 7.13 25.06 -23.04
N GLU A 248 7.10 26.37 -23.00
CA GLU A 248 6.81 27.13 -21.78
C GLU A 248 5.31 27.22 -21.52
N ILE A 249 4.75 26.12 -20.99
CA ILE A 249 3.34 26.05 -20.60
C ILE A 249 3.25 26.23 -19.10
N ASP A 250 2.25 26.96 -18.66
CA ASP A 250 1.97 27.10 -17.23
C ASP A 250 1.28 25.85 -16.69
N ILE A 251 2.06 25.06 -15.96
CA ILE A 251 1.62 23.82 -15.32
C ILE A 251 1.83 23.96 -13.81
N SER A 252 0.81 23.64 -13.07
CA SER A 252 0.78 23.77 -11.61
C SER A 252 0.58 22.42 -10.91
N ARG A 253 0.80 22.43 -9.60
CA ARG A 253 0.43 21.28 -8.77
C ARG A 253 -1.07 21.00 -8.91
N GLY A 254 -1.41 19.75 -9.19
CA GLY A 254 -2.78 19.29 -9.42
C GLY A 254 -3.12 19.10 -10.89
N ASP A 255 -2.36 19.66 -11.81
CA ASP A 255 -2.51 19.39 -13.23
C ASP A 255 -2.05 17.96 -13.54
N MET A 256 -2.49 17.43 -14.67
CA MET A 256 -2.15 16.09 -15.11
C MET A 256 -1.54 16.10 -16.50
N ILE A 257 -0.40 15.43 -16.65
CA ILE A 257 0.22 15.17 -17.95
C ILE A 257 -0.27 13.80 -18.44
N VAL A 258 -0.86 13.77 -19.63
CA VAL A 258 -1.36 12.55 -20.27
C VAL A 258 -0.79 12.41 -21.67
N ARG A 259 -0.74 11.19 -22.23
CA ARG A 259 -0.39 11.05 -23.65
C ARG A 259 -1.51 11.65 -24.51
N GLU A 260 -1.18 12.35 -25.59
CA GLU A 260 -2.14 13.12 -26.40
C GLU A 260 -3.36 12.31 -26.82
N ASN A 261 -3.16 11.09 -27.30
CA ASN A 261 -4.22 10.20 -27.79
C ASN A 261 -4.81 9.29 -26.69
N ASN A 262 -4.53 9.57 -25.42
CA ASN A 262 -4.94 8.74 -24.28
C ASN A 262 -5.47 9.61 -23.12
N SER A 263 -6.23 10.64 -23.47
CA SER A 263 -6.94 11.48 -22.48
C SER A 263 -8.05 10.70 -21.80
N PRO A 264 -8.33 10.93 -20.50
CA PRO A 264 -9.47 10.32 -19.80
C PRO A 264 -10.79 10.77 -20.36
#